data_c8ccf558fb6ec724ca766bc06142db8a
#
_entry.id   c8ccf558fb6ec724ca766bc06142db8a
#
_cell.length_a   1.000
_cell.length_b   1.000
_cell.length_c   1.000
_cell.angle_alpha   90.00
_cell.angle_beta   90.00
_cell.angle_gamma   90.00
#
_symmetry.space_group_name_H-M   'P 1'
#
loop_
_entity.id
_entity.type
_entity.pdbx_description
1 polymer ?
#
loop_
_entity_poly.entity_id
_entity_poly.type
_entity_poly.pdbx_seq_one_letter_code
_entity_poly.pdbx_strand_id
1 'polypeptide(L)'
;MAEITLRKYHGLGNDYLIYDPNRNACELQERQVEALCRRNLGVGADGILYGPFFHGDKMRVRIFNPDGSEAEKSGNGIRIFSKYLKDMGYVTEESYVLHTKAGETRV
;
A
#
# COMPACT_ATOMS: atom_id res chain seq x y z
N MET A 1 21.72 -8.11 4.30
CA MET A 1 20.62 -7.14 4.27
C MET A 1 19.51 -7.68 3.37
N ALA A 2 18.30 -7.68 3.87
CA ALA A 2 17.17 -8.19 3.09
C ALA A 2 16.83 -7.22 1.96
N GLU A 3 16.54 -7.77 0.79
CA GLU A 3 16.07 -6.97 -0.32
C GLU A 3 14.62 -6.55 -0.07
N ILE A 4 14.30 -5.31 -0.45
CA ILE A 4 12.96 -4.78 -0.38
C ILE A 4 12.40 -4.73 -1.78
N THR A 5 11.25 -5.38 -1.98
CA THR A 5 10.54 -5.36 -3.25
C THR A 5 9.40 -4.36 -3.18
N LEU A 6 9.43 -3.38 -4.08
CA LEU A 6 8.44 -2.32 -4.15
C LEU A 6 7.88 -2.23 -5.56
N ARG A 7 6.63 -1.83 -5.68
CA ARG A 7 6.03 -1.42 -6.94
C ARG A 7 5.55 0.00 -6.83
N LYS A 8 5.80 0.79 -7.87
CA LYS A 8 5.34 2.16 -7.93
C LYS A 8 4.17 2.26 -8.90
N TYR A 9 3.07 2.82 -8.42
CA TYR A 9 1.86 3.01 -9.22
C TYR A 9 1.53 4.48 -9.31
N HIS A 10 1.06 4.89 -10.48
CA HIS A 10 0.56 6.23 -10.73
C HIS A 10 -0.94 6.19 -10.95
N GLY A 11 -1.65 7.14 -10.41
CA GLY A 11 -3.08 7.25 -10.66
C GLY A 11 -3.63 8.57 -10.13
N LEU A 12 -4.47 9.22 -10.91
CA LEU A 12 -5.19 10.43 -10.49
C LEU A 12 -4.27 11.53 -9.96
N GLY A 13 -3.07 11.65 -10.55
CA GLY A 13 -2.08 12.65 -10.14
C GLY A 13 -1.24 12.29 -8.93
N ASN A 14 -1.38 11.09 -8.40
CA ASN A 14 -0.61 10.62 -7.25
C ASN A 14 0.29 9.45 -7.59
N ASP A 15 1.43 9.39 -6.90
CA ASP A 15 2.36 8.27 -6.98
C ASP A 15 2.35 7.53 -5.65
N TYR A 16 2.11 6.23 -5.68
CA TYR A 16 2.16 5.41 -4.47
C TYR A 16 3.12 4.26 -4.66
N LEU A 17 3.85 3.95 -3.59
CA LEU A 17 4.64 2.73 -3.52
C LEU A 17 3.82 1.66 -2.83
N ILE A 18 3.89 0.45 -3.34
CA ILE A 18 3.24 -0.69 -2.70
C ILE A 18 4.30 -1.56 -2.07
N TYR A 19 4.19 -1.75 -0.76
CA TYR A 19 5.03 -2.65 0.01
C TYR A 19 4.18 -3.84 0.42
N ASP A 20 4.42 -4.98 -0.23
CA ASP A 20 3.61 -6.17 -0.01
C ASP A 20 4.32 -7.07 1.02
N PRO A 21 3.70 -7.30 2.20
CA PRO A 21 4.32 -8.14 3.23
C PRO A 21 4.45 -9.61 2.81
N ASN A 22 3.70 -10.04 1.78
CA ASN A 22 3.79 -11.40 1.27
C ASN A 22 4.99 -11.60 0.36
N ARG A 23 5.66 -10.53 -0.03
CA ARG A 23 6.82 -10.53 -0.95
C ARG A 23 8.07 -9.96 -0.32
N ASN A 24 8.01 -9.58 0.95
CA ASN A 24 9.13 -9.02 1.69
C ASN A 24 9.26 -9.73 3.03
N ALA A 25 10.50 -9.94 3.46
CA ALA A 25 10.76 -10.65 4.70
C ALA A 25 10.67 -9.76 5.94
N CYS A 26 10.80 -8.45 5.76
CA CYS A 26 10.86 -7.49 6.86
C CYS A 26 9.60 -6.66 6.96
N GLU A 27 9.26 -6.26 8.18
CA GLU A 27 8.18 -5.29 8.39
C GLU A 27 8.65 -3.91 7.98
N LEU A 28 7.72 -3.11 7.47
CA LEU A 28 7.98 -1.72 7.12
C LEU A 28 7.84 -0.86 8.36
N GLN A 29 8.88 -0.10 8.67
CA GLN A 29 8.90 0.80 9.82
C GLN A 29 8.69 2.25 9.37
N GLU A 30 8.21 3.08 10.29
CA GLU A 30 7.90 4.49 10.03
C GLU A 30 9.07 5.25 9.41
N ARG A 31 10.29 5.02 9.91
CA ARG A 31 11.50 5.65 9.37
C ARG A 31 11.75 5.27 7.92
N GLN A 32 11.42 4.03 7.57
CA GLN A 32 11.59 3.55 6.21
C GLN A 32 10.58 4.19 5.27
N VAL A 33 9.37 4.44 5.74
CA VAL A 33 8.35 5.15 4.96
C VAL A 33 8.85 6.54 4.59
N GLU A 34 9.34 7.30 5.57
CA GLU A 34 9.88 8.62 5.31
C GLU A 34 11.02 8.58 4.29
N ALA A 35 11.97 7.67 4.49
CA ALA A 35 13.13 7.56 3.60
C ALA A 35 12.72 7.21 2.17
N LEU A 36 11.79 6.29 2.01
CA LEU A 36 11.33 5.86 0.68
C LEU A 36 10.54 6.95 -0.05
N CYS A 37 9.82 7.78 0.68
CA CYS A 37 9.00 8.81 0.08
C CYS A 37 9.78 10.08 -0.26
N ARG A 38 11.03 10.22 0.19
CA ARG A 38 11.85 11.40 -0.15
C ARG A 38 12.18 11.41 -1.62
N ARG A 39 11.91 12.53 -2.30
CA ARG A 39 12.13 12.64 -3.72
C ARG A 39 13.61 12.79 -4.09
N ASN A 40 14.42 13.32 -3.17
CA ASN A 40 15.84 13.56 -3.43
C ASN A 40 16.74 12.39 -3.03
N LEU A 41 16.37 11.62 -2.02
CA LEU A 41 17.21 10.57 -1.46
C LEU A 41 16.59 9.18 -1.55
N GLY A 42 15.30 9.10 -1.83
CA GLY A 42 14.58 7.84 -1.94
C GLY A 42 13.93 7.69 -3.30
N VAL A 43 12.96 6.81 -3.39
CA VAL A 43 12.24 6.54 -4.64
C VAL A 43 11.31 7.68 -5.00
N GLY A 44 10.80 8.40 -4.00
CA GLY A 44 9.86 9.50 -4.19
C GLY A 44 8.43 9.02 -4.38
N ALA A 45 7.55 9.39 -3.46
CA ALA A 45 6.15 8.97 -3.55
C ALA A 45 5.28 9.87 -2.68
N ASP A 46 3.98 9.87 -2.97
CA ASP A 46 2.98 10.57 -2.19
C ASP A 46 2.51 9.75 -1.00
N GLY A 47 2.91 8.50 -0.92
CA GLY A 47 2.60 7.62 0.18
C GLY A 47 2.97 6.17 -0.12
N ILE A 48 2.75 5.32 0.87
CA ILE A 48 2.99 3.89 0.75
C ILE A 48 1.70 3.14 1.11
N LEU A 49 1.37 2.16 0.28
CA LEU A 49 0.27 1.22 0.52
C LEU A 49 0.90 -0.09 0.99
N TYR A 50 0.71 -0.40 2.26
CA TYR A 50 1.31 -1.56 2.91
C TYR A 50 0.26 -2.66 3.01
N GLY A 51 0.41 -3.68 2.22
CA GLY A 51 -0.53 -4.79 2.17
C GLY A 51 -0.36 -5.63 0.92
N PRO A 52 -1.23 -6.62 0.70
CA PRO A 52 -2.36 -6.96 1.56
C PRO A 52 -1.97 -7.82 2.77
N PHE A 53 -2.63 -7.57 3.89
CA PHE A 53 -2.57 -8.44 5.05
C PHE A 53 -3.80 -9.32 5.06
N PHE A 54 -3.61 -10.61 5.29
CA PHE A 54 -4.72 -11.56 5.30
C PHE A 54 -4.99 -12.04 6.72
N HIS A 55 -6.24 -11.93 7.16
CA HIS A 55 -6.71 -12.42 8.45
C HIS A 55 -7.95 -13.28 8.19
N GLY A 56 -7.74 -14.58 7.98
CA GLY A 56 -8.80 -15.46 7.54
C GLY A 56 -9.25 -15.09 6.15
N ASP A 57 -10.52 -14.74 5.99
CA ASP A 57 -11.09 -14.29 4.72
C ASP A 57 -11.05 -12.77 4.55
N LYS A 58 -10.49 -12.05 5.51
CA LYS A 58 -10.39 -10.59 5.47
C LYS A 58 -9.07 -10.14 4.87
N MET A 59 -9.13 -9.08 4.09
CA MET A 59 -7.97 -8.49 3.44
C MET A 59 -7.83 -7.04 3.90
N ARG A 60 -6.65 -6.66 4.34
CA ARG A 60 -6.40 -5.35 4.92
C ARG A 60 -5.23 -4.66 4.24
N VAL A 61 -5.32 -3.33 4.12
CA VAL A 61 -4.23 -2.47 3.67
C VAL A 61 -4.02 -1.36 4.68
N ARG A 62 -2.74 -1.03 4.91
CA ARG A 62 -2.35 0.13 5.71
C ARG A 62 -1.85 1.20 4.77
N ILE A 63 -2.24 2.43 5.01
CA ILE A 63 -1.92 3.56 4.14
C ILE A 63 -1.03 4.53 4.92
N PHE A 64 0.15 4.81 4.40
CA PHE A 64 1.09 5.71 5.07
C PHE A 64 1.28 6.99 4.27
N ASN A 65 1.31 8.11 4.98
CA ASN A 65 1.69 9.40 4.43
C ASN A 65 3.21 9.47 4.29
N PRO A 66 3.74 10.42 3.48
CA PRO A 66 5.20 10.52 3.30
C PRO A 66 5.99 10.80 4.58
N ASP A 67 5.37 11.34 5.61
CA ASP A 67 6.01 11.61 6.88
C ASP A 67 6.07 10.40 7.82
N GLY A 68 5.55 9.25 7.38
CA GLY A 68 5.52 8.03 8.17
C GLY A 68 4.26 7.84 8.99
N SER A 69 3.40 8.84 9.06
CA SER A 69 2.12 8.69 9.77
C SER A 69 1.15 7.82 8.99
N GLU A 70 0.30 7.11 9.70
CA GLU A 70 -0.70 6.25 9.06
C GLU A 70 -1.98 7.03 8.80
N ALA A 71 -2.41 7.04 7.54
CA ALA A 71 -3.67 7.65 7.14
C ALA A 71 -4.82 6.69 7.41
N GLU A 72 -5.97 7.23 7.80
CA GLU A 72 -7.16 6.41 8.01
C GLU A 72 -7.75 5.94 6.70
N LYS A 73 -7.76 6.81 5.68
CA LYS A 73 -8.36 6.52 4.39
C LYS A 73 -7.77 7.39 3.30
N SER A 74 -7.69 6.84 2.09
CA SER A 74 -7.33 7.58 0.89
C SER A 74 -8.07 6.96 -0.29
N GLY A 75 -8.96 7.73 -0.92
CA GLY A 75 -9.70 7.25 -2.08
C GLY A 75 -8.79 6.86 -3.23
N ASN A 76 -7.79 7.70 -3.54
CA ASN A 76 -6.81 7.40 -4.58
C ASN A 76 -5.95 6.21 -4.24
N GLY A 77 -5.50 6.12 -2.98
CA GLY A 77 -4.70 5.00 -2.52
C GLY A 77 -5.46 3.68 -2.64
N ILE A 78 -6.73 3.66 -2.27
CA ILE A 78 -7.55 2.46 -2.36
C ILE A 78 -7.74 2.04 -3.82
N ARG A 79 -7.96 2.98 -4.74
CA ARG A 79 -8.10 2.66 -6.16
C ARG A 79 -6.81 2.09 -6.74
N ILE A 80 -5.70 2.68 -6.39
CA ILE A 80 -4.38 2.21 -6.85
C ILE A 80 -4.09 0.83 -6.28
N PHE A 81 -4.37 0.62 -5.00
CA PHE A 81 -4.16 -0.67 -4.37
C PHE A 81 -5.06 -1.75 -4.97
N SER A 82 -6.28 -1.40 -5.32
CA SER A 82 -7.20 -2.30 -5.99
C SER A 82 -6.63 -2.80 -7.32
N LYS A 83 -6.00 -1.90 -8.08
CA LYS A 83 -5.32 -2.28 -9.31
C LYS A 83 -4.18 -3.27 -9.05
N TYR A 84 -3.40 -3.02 -8.02
CA TYR A 84 -2.32 -3.92 -7.62
C TYR A 84 -2.84 -5.32 -7.29
N LEU A 85 -3.92 -5.40 -6.52
CA LEU A 85 -4.52 -6.69 -6.14
C LEU A 85 -4.94 -7.50 -7.36
N LYS A 86 -5.52 -6.83 -8.35
CA LYS A 86 -5.92 -7.48 -9.59
C LYS A 86 -4.72 -7.90 -10.43
N ASP A 87 -3.73 -7.02 -10.55
CA ASP A 87 -2.52 -7.29 -11.32
C ASP A 87 -1.74 -8.48 -10.77
N MET A 88 -1.75 -8.65 -9.46
CA MET A 88 -1.03 -9.74 -8.79
C MET A 88 -1.86 -11.00 -8.60
N GLY A 89 -3.12 -10.98 -9.00
CA GLY A 89 -4.00 -12.14 -8.89
C GLY A 89 -4.53 -12.42 -7.51
N TYR A 90 -4.45 -11.46 -6.58
CA TYR A 90 -5.01 -11.63 -5.24
C TYR A 90 -6.53 -11.64 -5.24
N VAL A 91 -7.14 -10.91 -6.17
CA VAL A 91 -8.59 -10.87 -6.32
C VAL A 91 -8.96 -11.08 -7.77
N THR A 92 -10.09 -11.76 -7.98
CA THR A 92 -10.66 -12.02 -9.31
C THR A 92 -12.08 -11.49 -9.42
N GLU A 93 -12.71 -11.17 -8.30
CA GLU A 93 -14.06 -10.63 -8.28
C GLU A 93 -14.07 -9.16 -8.69
N GLU A 94 -15.17 -8.69 -9.26
CA GLU A 94 -15.34 -7.29 -9.62
C GLU A 94 -15.51 -6.41 -8.40
N SER A 95 -16.05 -6.97 -7.32
CA SER A 95 -16.31 -6.24 -6.08
C SER A 95 -15.86 -7.05 -4.89
N TYR A 96 -15.19 -6.41 -3.95
CA TYR A 96 -14.70 -7.06 -2.73
C TYR A 96 -14.54 -5.99 -1.64
N VAL A 97 -14.28 -6.44 -0.41
CA VAL A 97 -14.14 -5.55 0.74
C VAL A 97 -12.68 -5.47 1.16
N LEU A 98 -12.18 -4.24 1.31
CA LEU A 98 -10.89 -3.97 1.90
C LEU A 98 -11.08 -3.37 3.28
N HIS A 99 -10.26 -3.79 4.22
CA HIS A 99 -10.24 -3.21 5.56
C HIS A 99 -9.09 -2.22 5.67
N THR A 100 -9.39 -1.04 6.18
CA THR A 100 -8.40 0.02 6.42
C THR A 100 -8.49 0.44 7.88
N LYS A 101 -7.68 1.41 8.29
CA LYS A 101 -7.78 1.98 9.63
C LYS A 101 -9.16 2.61 9.90
N ALA A 102 -9.80 3.10 8.84
CA ALA A 102 -11.15 3.68 8.94
C ALA A 102 -12.26 2.63 8.96
N GLY A 103 -11.95 1.36 8.71
CA GLY A 103 -12.93 0.28 8.69
C GLY A 103 -13.05 -0.37 7.31
N GLU A 104 -14.22 -0.88 7.01
CA GLU A 104 -14.46 -1.57 5.75
C GLU A 104 -14.71 -0.61 4.60
N THR A 105 -14.15 -0.93 3.44
CA THR A 105 -14.41 -0.20 2.20
C THR A 105 -14.68 -1.21 1.10
N ARG A 106 -15.82 -1.07 0.44
CA ARG A 106 -16.13 -1.89 -0.74
C ARG A 106 -15.47 -1.27 -1.97
N VAL A 107 -14.80 -2.10 -2.69
CA VAL A 107 -14.06 -1.68 -3.86
C VAL A 107 -14.68 -2.25 -5.13
#